data_d81a655846271cea3fee31b94f10ac70
#
_entry.id   d81a655846271cea3fee31b94f10ac70
#
_cell.length_a   1.000
_cell.length_b   1.000
_cell.length_c   1.000
_cell.angle_alpha   90.00
_cell.angle_beta   90.00
_cell.angle_gamma   90.00
#
_symmetry.space_group_name_H-M   'P 1'
#
loop_
_entity.id
_entity.type
_entity.pdbx_description
1 polymer ?
#
loop_
_entity_poly.entity_id
_entity_poly.type
_entity_poly.pdbx_seq_one_letter_code
_entity_poly.pdbx_strand_id
1 'polypeptide(L)'
;MIRILLVDDHAVVRTGYRRLLDAEPGLLVVGEAARADEANALVLQTTPDVALVDLSLRGSSGIEAIRGMLARLPALRVLVLSMHEDAGHITQALRSGAHGYLTKHCEPEDVIDGIRRIAQGQRVFSPEVAQILAEEALDGEGAFAHLTPREFEVLRLHVQGQSAGGIASAMQLSPKTILNYLTLIRQKLDVENDFKLLQLAARHGLMTLHPAGA
;
A
#
# COMPACT_ATOMS: atom_id res chain seq x y z
N MET A 1 -17.23 -1.71 20.55
CA MET A 1 -15.97 -2.48 20.45
C MET A 1 -15.61 -2.50 18.98
N ILE A 2 -14.43 -1.97 18.61
CA ILE A 2 -13.96 -1.90 17.22
C ILE A 2 -13.28 -3.21 16.86
N ARG A 3 -13.77 -3.87 15.82
CA ARG A 3 -13.28 -5.16 15.32
C ARG A 3 -12.22 -4.93 14.25
N ILE A 4 -11.03 -5.48 14.44
CA ILE A 4 -9.85 -5.18 13.62
C ILE A 4 -9.37 -6.43 12.89
N LEU A 5 -9.13 -6.32 11.58
CA LEU A 5 -8.41 -7.30 10.77
C LEU A 5 -6.98 -6.81 10.56
N LEU A 6 -5.98 -7.60 10.96
CA LEU A 6 -4.56 -7.31 10.70
C LEU A 6 -4.10 -7.99 9.40
N VAL A 7 -3.46 -7.22 8.51
CA VAL A 7 -2.95 -7.72 7.23
C VAL A 7 -1.50 -7.27 7.07
N ASP A 8 -0.54 -8.16 7.35
CA ASP A 8 0.91 -7.91 7.26
C ASP A 8 1.61 -9.27 7.07
N ASP A 9 2.59 -9.41 6.20
CA ASP A 9 3.28 -10.68 5.96
C ASP A 9 4.35 -11.00 7.03
N HIS A 10 4.71 -10.03 7.87
CA HIS A 10 5.67 -10.19 8.95
C HIS A 10 5.00 -10.71 10.24
N ALA A 11 5.16 -11.98 10.55
CA ALA A 11 4.53 -12.62 11.72
C ALA A 11 4.85 -11.91 13.06
N VAL A 12 6.08 -11.41 13.22
CA VAL A 12 6.49 -10.68 14.44
C VAL A 12 5.73 -9.37 14.58
N VAL A 13 5.56 -8.63 13.49
CA VAL A 13 4.81 -7.37 13.44
C VAL A 13 3.34 -7.63 13.77
N ARG A 14 2.71 -8.62 13.12
CA ARG A 14 1.32 -9.00 13.42
C ARG A 14 1.12 -9.37 14.89
N THR A 15 2.01 -10.23 15.44
CA THR A 15 1.93 -10.63 16.86
C THR A 15 2.09 -9.42 17.79
N GLY A 16 2.97 -8.49 17.45
CA GLY A 16 3.17 -7.26 18.21
C GLY A 16 1.92 -6.39 18.23
N TYR A 17 1.36 -6.08 17.06
CA TYR A 17 0.13 -5.27 16.95
C TYR A 17 -1.08 -5.98 17.54
N ARG A 18 -1.20 -7.30 17.39
CA ARG A 18 -2.27 -8.04 18.06
C ARG A 18 -2.24 -7.83 19.57
N ARG A 19 -1.08 -8.04 20.21
CA ARG A 19 -0.94 -7.84 21.66
C ARG A 19 -1.22 -6.41 22.10
N LEU A 20 -0.72 -5.45 21.33
CA LEU A 20 -0.93 -4.03 21.60
C LEU A 20 -2.43 -3.68 21.52
N LEU A 21 -3.11 -4.07 20.46
CA LEU A 21 -4.49 -3.70 20.21
C LEU A 21 -5.47 -4.45 21.11
N ASP A 22 -5.22 -5.74 21.38
CA ASP A 22 -6.08 -6.54 22.31
C ASP A 22 -5.92 -6.09 23.78
N ALA A 23 -4.83 -5.38 24.14
CA ALA A 23 -4.67 -4.78 25.46
C ALA A 23 -5.44 -3.46 25.62
N GLU A 24 -5.88 -2.84 24.51
CA GLU A 24 -6.57 -1.56 24.51
C GLU A 24 -8.09 -1.73 24.72
N PRO A 25 -8.69 -1.04 25.71
CA PRO A 25 -10.12 -1.09 25.92
C PRO A 25 -10.91 -0.67 24.68
N GLY A 26 -11.86 -1.51 24.27
CA GLY A 26 -12.75 -1.23 23.12
C GLY A 26 -12.20 -1.64 21.77
N LEU A 27 -10.99 -2.21 21.67
CA LEU A 27 -10.42 -2.79 20.47
C LEU A 27 -10.42 -4.32 20.55
N LEU A 28 -10.54 -5.01 19.43
CA LEU A 28 -10.50 -6.47 19.33
C LEU A 28 -9.95 -6.91 17.98
N VAL A 29 -8.85 -7.64 17.95
CA VAL A 29 -8.34 -8.26 16.73
C VAL A 29 -9.14 -9.53 16.43
N VAL A 30 -9.95 -9.48 15.37
CA VAL A 30 -10.87 -10.58 14.97
C VAL A 30 -10.27 -11.50 13.91
N GLY A 31 -9.15 -11.14 13.32
CA GLY A 31 -8.46 -11.96 12.30
C GLY A 31 -7.08 -11.43 11.97
N GLU A 32 -6.26 -12.31 11.41
CA GLU A 32 -4.92 -12.02 10.92
C GLU A 32 -4.74 -12.66 9.54
N ALA A 33 -4.14 -11.93 8.60
CA ALA A 33 -3.80 -12.41 7.27
C ALA A 33 -2.35 -12.04 6.92
N ALA A 34 -1.65 -12.93 6.25
CA ALA A 34 -0.32 -12.68 5.71
C ALA A 34 -0.35 -12.34 4.20
N ARG A 35 -1.50 -12.51 3.55
CA ARG A 35 -1.67 -12.41 2.09
C ARG A 35 -3.03 -11.78 1.75
N ALA A 36 -3.13 -11.24 0.54
CA ALA A 36 -4.36 -10.61 0.05
C ALA A 36 -5.54 -11.58 -0.06
N ASP A 37 -5.30 -12.81 -0.51
CA ASP A 37 -6.33 -13.86 -0.64
C ASP A 37 -6.90 -14.28 0.74
N GLU A 38 -6.04 -14.41 1.75
CA GLU A 38 -6.45 -14.67 3.13
C GLU A 38 -7.28 -13.52 3.70
N ALA A 39 -6.81 -12.26 3.52
CA ALA A 39 -7.53 -11.07 3.96
C ALA A 39 -8.93 -11.00 3.32
N ASN A 40 -9.02 -11.28 2.00
CA ASN A 40 -10.27 -11.30 1.26
C ASN A 40 -11.27 -12.39 1.71
N ALA A 41 -10.77 -13.51 2.23
CA ALA A 41 -11.62 -14.55 2.82
C ALA A 41 -12.08 -14.17 4.24
N LEU A 42 -11.14 -13.67 5.07
CA LEU A 42 -11.40 -13.34 6.46
C LEU A 42 -12.36 -12.15 6.61
N VAL A 43 -12.32 -11.16 5.71
CA VAL A 43 -13.20 -9.99 5.79
C VAL A 43 -14.68 -10.35 5.80
N LEU A 44 -15.08 -11.39 5.06
CA LEU A 44 -16.46 -11.89 5.06
C LEU A 44 -16.80 -12.71 6.31
N GLN A 45 -15.83 -13.47 6.83
CA GLN A 45 -16.04 -14.35 7.97
C GLN A 45 -16.10 -13.57 9.30
N THR A 46 -15.25 -12.53 9.40
CA THR A 46 -15.07 -11.79 10.65
C THR A 46 -15.79 -10.44 10.67
N THR A 47 -16.25 -9.95 9.54
CA THR A 47 -16.92 -8.63 9.39
C THR A 47 -16.26 -7.55 10.26
N PRO A 48 -14.99 -7.19 9.99
CA PRO A 48 -14.27 -6.19 10.76
C PRO A 48 -14.79 -4.78 10.48
N ASP A 49 -14.66 -3.89 11.46
CA ASP A 49 -14.93 -2.46 11.28
C ASP A 49 -13.75 -1.76 10.60
N VAL A 50 -12.52 -2.16 10.97
CA VAL A 50 -11.27 -1.60 10.47
C VAL A 50 -10.33 -2.72 10.01
N ALA A 51 -9.67 -2.53 8.86
CA ALA A 51 -8.51 -3.31 8.48
C ALA A 51 -7.24 -2.46 8.60
N LEU A 52 -6.24 -2.96 9.35
CA LEU A 52 -4.89 -2.41 9.39
C LEU A 52 -4.04 -3.18 8.39
N VAL A 53 -3.55 -2.50 7.34
CA VAL A 53 -3.00 -3.15 6.14
C VAL A 53 -1.59 -2.66 5.84
N ASP A 54 -0.62 -3.58 5.78
CA ASP A 54 0.67 -3.31 5.14
C ASP A 54 0.54 -3.39 3.62
N LEU A 55 1.25 -2.53 2.92
CA LEU A 55 1.30 -2.56 1.45
C LEU A 55 2.24 -3.64 0.91
N SER A 56 3.29 -3.99 1.68
CA SER A 56 4.29 -5.00 1.31
C SER A 56 3.85 -6.38 1.77
N LEU A 57 3.12 -7.12 0.92
CA LEU A 57 2.71 -8.49 1.20
C LEU A 57 3.42 -9.48 0.27
N ARG A 58 3.91 -10.61 0.81
CA ARG A 58 4.60 -11.65 0.01
C ARG A 58 3.66 -12.24 -1.04
N GLY A 59 4.10 -12.17 -2.31
CA GLY A 59 3.37 -12.75 -3.45
C GLY A 59 2.04 -12.08 -3.78
N SER A 60 1.73 -10.92 -3.15
CA SER A 60 0.53 -10.13 -3.40
C SER A 60 0.78 -8.66 -3.03
N SER A 61 -0.09 -7.77 -3.45
CA SER A 61 -0.03 -6.36 -3.10
C SER A 61 -1.06 -6.01 -2.02
N GLY A 62 -0.65 -5.24 -1.00
CA GLY A 62 -1.58 -4.68 -0.02
C GLY A 62 -2.65 -3.80 -0.68
N ILE A 63 -2.32 -3.13 -1.78
CA ILE A 63 -3.28 -2.36 -2.59
C ILE A 63 -4.35 -3.28 -3.21
N GLU A 64 -3.98 -4.46 -3.69
CA GLU A 64 -4.95 -5.46 -4.17
C GLU A 64 -5.81 -6.01 -3.02
N ALA A 65 -5.21 -6.22 -1.84
CA ALA A 65 -5.95 -6.61 -0.64
C ALA A 65 -7.02 -5.57 -0.27
N ILE A 66 -6.66 -4.28 -0.25
CA ILE A 66 -7.58 -3.16 0.02
C ILE A 66 -8.78 -3.21 -0.93
N ARG A 67 -8.53 -3.26 -2.24
CA ARG A 67 -9.60 -3.31 -3.25
C ARG A 67 -10.48 -4.54 -3.10
N GLY A 68 -9.86 -5.70 -2.88
CA GLY A 68 -10.57 -6.96 -2.73
C GLY A 68 -11.45 -7.01 -1.49
N MET A 69 -10.99 -6.49 -0.37
CA MET A 69 -11.77 -6.41 0.88
C MET A 69 -12.92 -5.41 0.76
N LEU A 70 -12.68 -4.20 0.21
CA LEU A 70 -13.71 -3.17 0.04
C LEU A 70 -14.79 -3.57 -0.96
N ALA A 71 -14.44 -4.32 -2.01
CA ALA A 71 -15.43 -4.89 -2.93
C ALA A 71 -16.38 -5.89 -2.25
N ARG A 72 -15.93 -6.58 -1.19
CA ARG A 72 -16.70 -7.57 -0.43
C ARG A 72 -17.44 -6.97 0.77
N LEU A 73 -16.84 -5.99 1.42
CA LEU A 73 -17.39 -5.30 2.58
C LEU A 73 -17.19 -3.78 2.39
N PRO A 74 -18.10 -3.10 1.66
CA PRO A 74 -17.98 -1.66 1.37
C PRO A 74 -18.00 -0.75 2.62
N ALA A 75 -18.54 -1.24 3.74
CA ALA A 75 -18.55 -0.50 5.01
C ALA A 75 -17.21 -0.54 5.76
N LEU A 76 -16.28 -1.42 5.36
CA LEU A 76 -14.97 -1.56 5.96
C LEU A 76 -14.21 -0.24 5.90
N ARG A 77 -13.53 0.12 6.99
CA ARG A 77 -12.56 1.20 7.00
C ARG A 77 -11.16 0.64 6.90
N VAL A 78 -10.31 1.24 6.08
CA VAL A 78 -8.94 0.76 5.86
C VAL A 78 -7.94 1.81 6.30
N LEU A 79 -7.08 1.43 7.25
CA LEU A 79 -5.89 2.16 7.67
C LEU A 79 -4.66 1.44 7.12
N VAL A 80 -3.88 2.14 6.31
CA VAL A 80 -2.59 1.63 5.85
C VAL A 80 -1.53 1.92 6.90
N LEU A 81 -0.65 0.94 7.14
CA LEU A 81 0.53 1.08 7.97
C LEU A 81 1.72 0.50 7.22
N SER A 82 2.60 1.35 6.68
CA SER A 82 3.61 0.95 5.72
C SER A 82 4.97 1.64 5.94
N MET A 83 6.05 1.01 5.47
CA MET A 83 7.37 1.62 5.37
C MET A 83 7.52 2.54 4.15
N HIS A 84 6.55 2.52 3.23
CA HIS A 84 6.60 3.35 2.03
C HIS A 84 6.08 4.76 2.33
N GLU A 85 6.92 5.76 2.02
CA GLU A 85 6.62 7.18 2.24
C GLU A 85 6.56 7.97 0.92
N ASP A 86 6.69 7.28 -0.22
CA ASP A 86 6.62 7.95 -1.52
C ASP A 86 5.19 8.24 -1.97
N ALA A 87 5.03 9.34 -2.70
CA ALA A 87 3.75 9.82 -3.19
C ALA A 87 2.97 8.79 -4.02
N GLY A 88 3.70 7.94 -4.77
CA GLY A 88 3.09 6.92 -5.61
C GLY A 88 2.33 5.86 -4.80
N HIS A 89 2.93 5.30 -3.74
CA HIS A 89 2.27 4.32 -2.86
C HIS A 89 1.11 4.95 -2.11
N ILE A 90 1.29 6.16 -1.56
CA ILE A 90 0.26 6.87 -0.83
C ILE A 90 -0.96 7.10 -1.73
N THR A 91 -0.75 7.68 -2.90
CA THR A 91 -1.81 7.98 -3.88
C THR A 91 -2.54 6.71 -4.33
N GLN A 92 -1.81 5.64 -4.64
CA GLN A 92 -2.40 4.36 -5.06
C GLN A 92 -3.23 3.71 -3.94
N ALA A 93 -2.77 3.76 -2.69
CA ALA A 93 -3.52 3.24 -1.55
C ALA A 93 -4.83 4.01 -1.35
N LEU A 94 -4.78 5.35 -1.37
CA LEU A 94 -5.97 6.21 -1.21
C LEU A 94 -6.96 6.04 -2.36
N ARG A 95 -6.50 5.97 -3.60
CA ARG A 95 -7.35 5.68 -4.78
C ARG A 95 -7.96 4.28 -4.75
N SER A 96 -7.33 3.34 -4.08
CA SER A 96 -7.86 2.00 -3.87
C SER A 96 -8.88 1.91 -2.74
N GLY A 97 -9.14 3.05 -2.06
CA GLY A 97 -10.16 3.19 -1.05
C GLY A 97 -9.64 3.20 0.39
N ALA A 98 -8.33 3.31 0.62
CA ALA A 98 -7.81 3.51 1.96
C ALA A 98 -8.35 4.82 2.57
N HIS A 99 -8.71 4.78 3.84
CA HIS A 99 -9.26 5.90 4.58
C HIS A 99 -8.20 6.69 5.34
N GLY A 100 -7.04 6.07 5.56
CA GLY A 100 -5.89 6.69 6.19
C GLY A 100 -4.59 5.98 5.86
N TYR A 101 -3.49 6.66 6.16
CA TYR A 101 -2.14 6.17 5.90
C TYR A 101 -1.20 6.64 7.01
N LEU A 102 -0.59 5.69 7.70
CA LEU A 102 0.46 5.93 8.69
C LEU A 102 1.75 5.26 8.22
N THR A 103 2.88 5.88 8.54
CA THR A 103 4.19 5.26 8.36
C THR A 103 4.48 4.31 9.52
N LYS A 104 5.23 3.23 9.30
CA LYS A 104 5.66 2.31 10.38
C LYS A 104 6.68 2.95 11.34
N HIS A 105 7.06 4.21 11.11
CA HIS A 105 7.88 5.01 12.02
C HIS A 105 7.08 5.73 13.10
N CYS A 106 5.74 5.77 13.00
CA CYS A 106 4.88 6.37 14.01
C CYS A 106 4.89 5.57 15.32
N GLU A 107 4.56 6.24 16.42
CA GLU A 107 4.46 5.59 17.71
C GLU A 107 3.25 4.63 17.77
N PRO A 108 3.28 3.58 18.59
CA PRO A 108 2.16 2.66 18.73
C PRO A 108 0.84 3.32 19.10
N GLU A 109 0.89 4.39 19.87
CA GLU A 109 -0.26 5.20 20.31
C GLU A 109 -0.95 5.88 19.12
N ASP A 110 -0.19 6.31 18.10
CA ASP A 110 -0.72 6.91 16.87
C ASP A 110 -1.54 5.90 16.07
N VAL A 111 -1.12 4.63 16.06
CA VAL A 111 -1.87 3.56 15.39
C VAL A 111 -3.19 3.30 16.12
N ILE A 112 -3.18 3.26 17.46
CA ILE A 112 -4.38 3.09 18.28
C ILE A 112 -5.37 4.24 18.05
N ASP A 113 -4.89 5.48 18.14
CA ASP A 113 -5.71 6.68 17.87
C ASP A 113 -6.22 6.67 16.43
N GLY A 114 -5.37 6.35 15.48
CA GLY A 114 -5.71 6.24 14.07
C GLY A 114 -6.86 5.25 13.82
N ILE A 115 -6.81 4.07 14.43
CA ILE A 115 -7.88 3.07 14.34
C ILE A 115 -9.20 3.60 14.91
N ARG A 116 -9.16 4.27 16.08
CA ARG A 116 -10.36 4.86 16.71
C ARG A 116 -10.99 5.94 15.83
N ARG A 117 -10.18 6.83 15.27
CA ARG A 117 -10.63 7.93 14.41
C ARG A 117 -11.16 7.43 13.06
N ILE A 118 -10.50 6.47 12.45
CA ILE A 118 -10.98 5.86 11.19
C ILE A 118 -12.31 5.12 11.40
N ALA A 119 -12.48 4.42 12.50
CA ALA A 119 -13.75 3.77 12.84
C ALA A 119 -14.90 4.78 12.96
N GLN A 120 -14.60 6.04 13.32
CA GLN A 120 -15.56 7.16 13.37
C GLN A 120 -15.77 7.85 12.01
N GLY A 121 -15.12 7.35 10.94
CA GLY A 121 -15.22 7.91 9.60
C GLY A 121 -14.29 9.08 9.30
N GLN A 122 -13.36 9.40 10.21
CA GLN A 122 -12.35 10.44 9.97
C GLN A 122 -11.24 9.92 9.05
N ARG A 123 -10.60 10.82 8.31
CA ARG A 123 -9.35 10.53 7.62
C ARG A 123 -8.17 10.68 8.57
N VAL A 124 -7.16 9.81 8.44
CA VAL A 124 -5.98 9.81 9.31
C VAL A 124 -4.72 9.69 8.46
N PHE A 125 -3.80 10.63 8.65
CA PHE A 125 -2.51 10.65 7.97
C PHE A 125 -1.42 11.00 8.98
N SER A 126 -0.26 10.36 8.87
CA SER A 126 0.92 10.84 9.58
C SER A 126 1.37 12.20 9.02
N PRO A 127 2.11 13.02 9.78
CA PRO A 127 2.54 14.35 9.34
C PRO A 127 3.27 14.33 8.00
N GLU A 128 4.16 13.37 7.78
CA GLU A 128 4.94 13.18 6.56
C GLU A 128 4.02 12.89 5.37
N VAL A 129 3.05 12.00 5.56
CA VAL A 129 2.06 11.66 4.53
C VAL A 129 1.18 12.87 4.21
N ALA A 130 0.76 13.63 5.21
CA ALA A 130 -0.04 14.84 5.00
C ALA A 130 0.73 15.91 4.20
N GLN A 131 2.02 16.05 4.46
CA GLN A 131 2.89 16.96 3.69
C GLN A 131 2.98 16.52 2.23
N ILE A 132 3.27 15.24 1.97
CA ILE A 132 3.36 14.70 0.59
C ILE A 132 2.05 14.90 -0.18
N LEU A 133 0.92 14.65 0.48
CA LEU A 133 -0.39 14.87 -0.14
C LEU A 133 -0.66 16.36 -0.45
N ALA A 134 -0.18 17.27 0.38
CA ALA A 134 -0.29 18.70 0.13
C ALA A 134 0.59 19.14 -1.05
N GLU A 135 1.81 18.62 -1.16
CA GLU A 135 2.71 18.86 -2.29
C GLU A 135 2.12 18.32 -3.61
N GLU A 136 1.63 17.08 -3.62
CA GLU A 136 0.95 16.47 -4.77
C GLU A 136 -0.30 17.27 -5.21
N ALA A 137 -1.04 17.85 -4.27
CA ALA A 137 -2.21 18.66 -4.58
C ALA A 137 -1.85 19.99 -5.27
N LEU A 138 -0.65 20.50 -5.06
CA LEU A 138 -0.13 21.71 -5.71
C LEU A 138 0.39 21.41 -7.13
N ASP A 139 0.96 20.22 -7.35
CA ASP A 139 1.57 19.82 -8.63
C ASP A 139 0.54 19.23 -9.63
N GLY A 140 -0.72 19.06 -9.24
CA GLY A 140 -1.77 18.47 -10.05
C GLY A 140 -2.00 16.98 -9.77
N GLU A 141 -2.61 16.26 -10.73
CA GLU A 141 -2.82 14.81 -10.56
C GLU A 141 -1.47 14.08 -10.44
N GLY A 142 -1.29 13.30 -9.36
CA GLY A 142 -0.06 12.56 -9.08
C GLY A 142 0.44 11.76 -10.28
N ALA A 143 1.74 11.83 -10.58
CA ALA A 143 2.35 11.30 -11.80
C ALA A 143 1.97 9.84 -12.13
N PHE A 144 1.71 9.02 -11.11
CA PHE A 144 1.38 7.60 -11.28
C PHE A 144 -0.12 7.30 -11.08
N ALA A 145 -0.93 8.32 -11.04
CA ALA A 145 -2.36 8.23 -10.76
C ALA A 145 -3.13 7.41 -11.81
N HIS A 146 -2.68 7.42 -13.07
CA HIS A 146 -3.31 6.70 -14.17
C HIS A 146 -2.91 5.20 -14.25
N LEU A 147 -1.96 4.77 -13.42
CA LEU A 147 -1.57 3.36 -13.37
C LEU A 147 -2.56 2.56 -12.52
N THR A 148 -2.86 1.35 -12.98
CA THR A 148 -3.53 0.36 -12.12
C THR A 148 -2.55 -0.12 -11.03
N PRO A 149 -3.02 -0.69 -9.92
CA PRO A 149 -2.14 -1.22 -8.87
C PRO A 149 -1.12 -2.24 -9.39
N ARG A 150 -1.49 -3.07 -10.36
CA ARG A 150 -0.56 -4.03 -10.98
C ARG A 150 0.49 -3.35 -11.84
N GLU A 151 0.11 -2.37 -12.62
CA GLU A 151 1.06 -1.57 -13.41
C GLU A 151 2.02 -0.80 -12.51
N PHE A 152 1.49 -0.22 -11.42
CA PHE A 152 2.33 0.49 -10.44
C PHE A 152 3.32 -0.47 -9.76
N GLU A 153 2.91 -1.67 -9.36
CA GLU A 153 3.79 -2.66 -8.77
C GLU A 153 4.88 -3.14 -9.75
N VAL A 154 4.53 -3.35 -11.04
CA VAL A 154 5.52 -3.64 -12.09
C VAL A 154 6.51 -2.49 -12.24
N LEU A 155 6.04 -1.25 -12.27
CA LEU A 155 6.90 -0.05 -12.34
C LEU A 155 7.87 -0.03 -11.16
N ARG A 156 7.36 -0.20 -9.94
CA ARG A 156 8.15 -0.18 -8.71
C ARG A 156 9.30 -1.20 -8.74
N LEU A 157 8.99 -2.45 -9.07
CA LEU A 157 10.00 -3.51 -9.15
C LEU A 157 11.01 -3.25 -10.28
N HIS A 158 10.55 -2.69 -11.39
CA HIS A 158 11.41 -2.35 -12.54
C HIS A 158 12.41 -1.24 -12.20
N VAL A 159 11.95 -0.17 -11.55
CA VAL A 159 12.84 0.96 -11.16
C VAL A 159 13.81 0.57 -10.05
N GLN A 160 13.53 -0.47 -9.28
CA GLN A 160 14.46 -1.09 -8.33
C GLN A 160 15.50 -1.99 -9.01
N GLY A 161 15.53 -2.06 -10.34
CA GLY A 161 16.51 -2.80 -11.11
C GLY A 161 16.19 -4.28 -11.30
N GLN A 162 14.97 -4.73 -10.95
CA GLN A 162 14.61 -6.12 -11.22
C GLN A 162 14.41 -6.38 -12.73
N SER A 163 14.90 -7.53 -13.19
CA SER A 163 14.68 -7.98 -14.55
C SER A 163 13.20 -8.38 -14.76
N ALA A 164 12.73 -8.35 -16.02
CA ALA A 164 11.38 -8.82 -16.36
C ALA A 164 11.12 -10.27 -15.89
N GLY A 165 12.14 -11.13 -15.88
CA GLY A 165 12.05 -12.49 -15.32
C GLY A 165 11.91 -12.51 -13.80
N GLY A 166 12.64 -11.66 -13.09
CA GLY A 166 12.54 -11.49 -11.64
C GLY A 166 11.17 -10.99 -11.21
N ILE A 167 10.67 -9.95 -11.89
CA ILE A 167 9.33 -9.38 -11.66
C ILE A 167 8.24 -10.44 -11.95
N ALA A 168 8.39 -11.18 -13.05
CA ALA A 168 7.44 -12.23 -13.40
C ALA A 168 7.36 -13.32 -12.32
N SER A 169 8.50 -13.74 -11.78
CA SER A 169 8.56 -14.71 -10.68
C SER A 169 7.92 -14.17 -9.41
N ALA A 170 8.22 -12.92 -9.02
CA ALA A 170 7.67 -12.28 -7.83
C ALA A 170 6.15 -12.11 -7.91
N MET A 171 5.63 -11.79 -9.09
CA MET A 171 4.20 -11.52 -9.31
C MET A 171 3.40 -12.74 -9.81
N GLN A 172 4.06 -13.90 -9.98
CA GLN A 172 3.47 -15.14 -10.54
C GLN A 172 2.86 -14.92 -11.94
N LEU A 173 3.58 -14.21 -12.79
CA LEU A 173 3.20 -13.89 -14.16
C LEU A 173 4.24 -14.42 -15.16
N SER A 174 3.95 -14.32 -16.47
CA SER A 174 4.94 -14.61 -17.50
C SER A 174 5.84 -13.38 -17.77
N PRO A 175 7.13 -13.56 -18.17
CA PRO A 175 7.98 -12.43 -18.57
C PRO A 175 7.37 -11.61 -19.72
N LYS A 176 6.65 -12.24 -20.63
CA LYS A 176 5.92 -11.57 -21.72
C LYS A 176 4.83 -10.62 -21.18
N THR A 177 4.12 -11.05 -20.14
CA THR A 177 3.11 -10.22 -19.47
C THR A 177 3.75 -8.98 -18.84
N ILE A 178 4.91 -9.12 -18.21
CA ILE A 178 5.65 -7.98 -17.63
C ILE A 178 6.09 -6.98 -18.71
N LEU A 179 6.63 -7.47 -19.83
CA LEU A 179 7.00 -6.60 -20.95
C LEU A 179 5.79 -5.82 -21.53
N ASN A 180 4.62 -6.46 -21.59
CA ASN A 180 3.39 -5.80 -21.99
C ASN A 180 2.99 -4.70 -20.98
N TYR A 181 3.09 -4.97 -19.67
CA TYR A 181 2.84 -3.95 -18.64
C TYR A 181 3.80 -2.78 -18.78
N LEU A 182 5.11 -3.01 -18.95
CA LEU A 182 6.09 -1.94 -19.13
C LEU A 182 5.78 -1.08 -20.36
N THR A 183 5.29 -1.67 -21.43
CA THR A 183 4.85 -0.94 -22.63
C THR A 183 3.62 -0.07 -22.32
N LEU A 184 2.61 -0.62 -21.66
CA LEU A 184 1.41 0.13 -21.25
C LEU A 184 1.73 1.26 -20.26
N ILE A 185 2.64 1.02 -19.31
CA ILE A 185 3.09 2.01 -18.34
C ILE A 185 3.72 3.19 -19.07
N ARG A 186 4.65 2.95 -20.01
CA ARG A 186 5.27 4.02 -20.80
C ARG A 186 4.25 4.83 -21.58
N GLN A 187 3.27 4.18 -22.19
CA GLN A 187 2.17 4.85 -22.90
C GLN A 187 1.32 5.73 -21.97
N LYS A 188 0.94 5.20 -20.80
CA LYS A 188 0.11 5.94 -19.83
C LYS A 188 0.82 7.13 -19.18
N LEU A 189 2.15 7.02 -19.02
CA LEU A 189 2.98 8.07 -18.43
C LEU A 189 3.57 9.01 -19.48
N ASP A 190 3.24 8.80 -20.76
CA ASP A 190 3.76 9.57 -21.90
C ASP A 190 5.30 9.67 -21.90
N VAL A 191 5.97 8.53 -21.68
CA VAL A 191 7.43 8.45 -21.67
C VAL A 191 7.94 7.56 -22.81
N GLU A 192 8.94 8.05 -23.55
CA GLU A 192 9.43 7.42 -24.78
C GLU A 192 10.28 6.15 -24.53
N ASN A 193 10.98 6.12 -23.39
CA ASN A 193 11.94 5.04 -23.09
C ASN A 193 12.14 4.84 -21.58
N ASP A 194 12.86 3.77 -21.22
CA ASP A 194 13.12 3.42 -19.83
C ASP A 194 13.93 4.48 -19.08
N PHE A 195 14.82 5.21 -19.75
CA PHE A 195 15.58 6.28 -19.10
C PHE A 195 14.66 7.42 -18.63
N LYS A 196 13.71 7.84 -19.45
CA LYS A 196 12.69 8.82 -19.08
C LYS A 196 11.77 8.31 -17.98
N LEU A 197 11.44 7.02 -18.02
CA LEU A 197 10.65 6.36 -16.98
C LEU A 197 11.38 6.39 -15.62
N LEU A 198 12.68 6.06 -15.60
CA LEU A 198 13.52 6.13 -14.40
C LEU A 198 13.67 7.56 -13.88
N GLN A 199 13.84 8.55 -14.76
CA GLN A 199 13.87 9.96 -14.37
C GLN A 199 12.56 10.41 -13.70
N LEU A 200 11.43 10.01 -14.26
CA LEU A 200 10.11 10.32 -13.71
C LEU A 200 9.96 9.67 -12.32
N ALA A 201 10.31 8.39 -12.20
CA ALA A 201 10.25 7.64 -10.94
C ALA A 201 11.15 8.27 -9.84
N ALA A 202 12.36 8.69 -10.21
CA ALA A 202 13.28 9.36 -9.28
C ALA A 202 12.75 10.73 -8.82
N ARG A 203 12.16 11.51 -9.75
CA ARG A 203 11.59 12.82 -9.44
C ARG A 203 10.44 12.74 -8.44
N HIS A 204 9.65 11.66 -8.48
CA HIS A 204 8.52 11.43 -7.58
C HIS A 204 8.83 10.46 -6.43
N GLY A 205 10.12 10.29 -6.07
CA GLY A 205 10.54 9.54 -4.89
C GLY A 205 10.33 8.01 -4.94
N LEU A 206 9.88 7.47 -6.09
CA LEU A 206 9.69 6.02 -6.25
C LEU A 206 11.03 5.26 -6.32
N MET A 207 12.13 5.98 -6.51
CA MET A 207 13.49 5.45 -6.63
C MET A 207 14.48 6.43 -5.99
N THR A 208 15.33 5.93 -5.09
CA THR A 208 16.52 6.67 -4.65
C THR A 208 17.67 6.38 -5.60
N LEU A 209 18.11 7.38 -6.36
CA LEU A 209 19.38 7.30 -7.08
C LEU A 209 20.51 7.33 -6.05
N HIS A 210 21.01 6.17 -5.63
CA HIS A 210 22.29 6.12 -4.92
C HIS A 210 23.34 6.49 -5.96
N PRO A 211 24.15 7.54 -5.76
CA PRO A 211 25.31 7.76 -6.63
C PRO A 211 26.18 6.51 -6.52
N ALA A 212 26.47 5.89 -7.66
CA ALA A 212 27.38 4.76 -7.75
C ALA A 212 28.70 5.16 -7.09
N GLY A 213 29.15 4.40 -6.10
CA GLY A 213 30.24 4.56 -5.19
C GLY A 213 31.34 5.57 -5.54
N ALA A 214 31.62 6.43 -4.59
CA ALA A 214 32.94 7.04 -4.47
C ALA A 214 33.89 6.05 -3.76
#